data_deb5b5f3ceee04fd1bee32d80ec21d11
#
_entry.id   deb5b5f3ceee04fd1bee32d80ec21d11
#
_cell.length_a   1.000
_cell.length_b   1.000
_cell.length_c   1.000
_cell.angle_alpha   90.00
_cell.angle_beta   90.00
_cell.angle_gamma   90.00
#
_symmetry.space_group_name_H-M   'P 1'
#
loop_
_entity.id
_entity.type
_entity.pdbx_description
1 polymer ?
#
loop_
_entity_poly.entity_id
_entity_poly.type
_entity_poly.pdbx_seq_one_letter_code
_entity_poly.pdbx_strand_id
1 'polypeptide(L)'
;MEYKTYNEMVDDYLRTDSPEVFGNFSPEHAKYIITRFLRSAEYSVEIMSGSFADMFYDKETVLPLLCGAARRIYRNGGMIRIMTVNGRTSAYLRELVGRVAAEHPNPVIEYRPASYSGPDKLSHFMVVDGKRYRLEAPHDLSGAGEIPEIVKAEVCCNGVEKSGVLIDFFNDAWNSLGASA
;
A
#
# COMPACT_ATOMS: atom_id res chain seq x y z
N MET A 1 -7.49 -24.96 12.02
CA MET A 1 -6.41 -25.36 11.06
C MET A 1 -5.09 -24.93 11.66
N GLU A 2 -4.09 -25.79 11.66
CA GLU A 2 -2.77 -25.45 12.23
C GLU A 2 -1.83 -25.08 11.08
N TYR A 3 -1.32 -23.83 11.10
CA TYR A 3 -0.37 -23.35 10.11
C TYR A 3 1.07 -23.59 10.59
N LYS A 4 1.92 -24.09 9.73
CA LYS A 4 3.33 -24.32 10.04
C LYS A 4 4.15 -23.03 9.98
N THR A 5 3.73 -22.06 9.14
CA THR A 5 4.42 -20.80 8.95
C THR A 5 3.44 -19.64 8.80
N TYR A 6 3.93 -18.43 9.05
CA TYR A 6 3.18 -17.19 8.81
C TYR A 6 2.75 -17.06 7.33
N ASN A 7 3.62 -17.39 6.42
CA ASN A 7 3.36 -17.29 4.98
C ASN A 7 2.24 -18.24 4.53
N GLU A 8 2.21 -19.48 5.03
CA GLU A 8 1.14 -20.43 4.76
C GLU A 8 -0.22 -19.93 5.28
N MET A 9 -0.24 -19.30 6.45
CA MET A 9 -1.46 -18.67 6.99
C MET A 9 -1.95 -17.53 6.08
N VAL A 10 -1.06 -16.63 5.69
CA VAL A 10 -1.41 -15.50 4.79
C VAL A 10 -1.94 -16.02 3.45
N ASP A 11 -1.30 -17.02 2.87
CA ASP A 11 -1.73 -17.61 1.60
C ASP A 11 -3.09 -18.27 1.70
N ASP A 12 -3.37 -18.95 2.82
CA ASP A 12 -4.67 -19.57 3.05
C ASP A 12 -5.76 -18.50 3.25
N TYR A 13 -5.51 -17.45 4.02
CA TYR A 13 -6.44 -16.35 4.21
C TYR A 13 -6.75 -15.60 2.92
N LEU A 14 -5.75 -15.40 2.06
CA LEU A 14 -5.96 -14.82 0.73
C LEU A 14 -6.79 -15.74 -0.17
N ARG A 15 -6.49 -17.03 -0.19
CA ARG A 15 -7.17 -18.03 -1.01
C ARG A 15 -8.63 -18.21 -0.60
N THR A 16 -8.92 -18.16 0.71
CA THR A 16 -10.26 -18.33 1.27
C THR A 16 -11.04 -17.02 1.41
N ASP A 17 -10.42 -15.89 1.06
CA ASP A 17 -10.97 -14.55 1.25
C ASP A 17 -11.44 -14.34 2.71
N SER A 18 -10.57 -14.70 3.67
CA SER A 18 -10.87 -14.73 5.10
C SER A 18 -11.13 -13.34 5.66
N PRO A 19 -12.21 -13.15 6.45
CA PRO A 19 -12.46 -11.91 7.19
C PRO A 19 -11.67 -11.81 8.50
N GLU A 20 -10.85 -12.81 8.83
CA GLU A 20 -10.07 -12.78 10.06
C GLU A 20 -8.99 -11.69 10.00
N VAL A 21 -8.90 -10.96 11.12
CA VAL A 21 -7.89 -9.93 11.32
C VAL A 21 -6.67 -10.56 11.99
N PHE A 22 -5.49 -10.30 11.45
CA PHE A 22 -4.23 -10.81 11.98
C PHE A 22 -3.14 -9.73 11.99
N GLY A 23 -2.08 -9.96 12.76
CA GLY A 23 -0.96 -9.02 12.88
C GLY A 23 0.20 -9.33 11.94
N ASN A 24 0.92 -8.29 11.52
CA ASN A 24 2.29 -8.44 11.06
C ASN A 24 3.24 -7.73 12.03
N PHE A 25 4.35 -8.39 12.37
CA PHE A 25 5.24 -7.95 13.44
C PHE A 25 6.70 -7.82 13.01
N SER A 26 7.00 -8.06 11.75
CA SER A 26 8.35 -7.91 11.21
C SER A 26 8.33 -7.28 9.80
N PRO A 27 9.47 -6.71 9.36
CA PRO A 27 9.64 -6.22 7.99
C PRO A 27 9.40 -7.29 6.92
N GLU A 28 9.83 -8.53 7.17
CA GLU A 28 9.67 -9.66 6.25
C GLU A 28 8.18 -10.01 6.08
N HIS A 29 7.42 -10.02 7.19
CA HIS A 29 5.97 -10.21 7.15
C HIS A 29 5.29 -9.09 6.35
N ALA A 30 5.68 -7.83 6.59
CA ALA A 30 5.14 -6.68 5.85
C ALA A 30 5.41 -6.81 4.34
N LYS A 31 6.65 -7.11 3.96
CA LYS A 31 7.06 -7.31 2.55
C LYS A 31 6.30 -8.47 1.91
N TYR A 32 6.11 -9.57 2.64
CA TYR A 32 5.35 -10.71 2.15
C TYR A 32 3.90 -10.33 1.85
N ILE A 33 3.21 -9.67 2.79
CA ILE A 33 1.82 -9.23 2.63
C ILE A 33 1.69 -8.27 1.45
N ILE A 34 2.53 -7.22 1.38
CA ILE A 34 2.53 -6.26 0.27
C ILE A 34 2.68 -6.98 -1.07
N THR A 35 3.62 -7.91 -1.15
CA THR A 35 3.85 -8.73 -2.35
C THR A 35 2.60 -9.53 -2.74
N ARG A 36 1.97 -10.20 -1.77
CA ARG A 36 0.78 -11.03 -2.01
C ARG A 36 -0.42 -10.17 -2.40
N PHE A 37 -0.62 -9.04 -1.74
CA PHE A 37 -1.70 -8.10 -2.04
C PHE A 37 -1.54 -7.53 -3.46
N LEU A 38 -0.35 -7.06 -3.84
CA LEU A 38 -0.11 -6.57 -5.19
C LEU A 38 -0.28 -7.65 -6.26
N ARG A 39 0.08 -8.89 -5.98
CA ARG A 39 -0.17 -10.02 -6.91
C ARG A 39 -1.65 -10.34 -7.09
N SER A 40 -2.47 -10.09 -6.07
CA SER A 40 -3.91 -10.37 -6.09
C SER A 40 -4.77 -9.19 -6.52
N ALA A 41 -4.19 -8.01 -6.73
CA ALA A 41 -4.93 -6.80 -7.11
C ALA A 41 -5.52 -6.90 -8.51
N GLU A 42 -6.83 -6.65 -8.64
CA GLU A 42 -7.59 -6.73 -9.88
C GLU A 42 -8.26 -5.40 -10.28
N TYR A 43 -8.68 -4.59 -9.30
CA TYR A 43 -9.49 -3.40 -9.57
C TYR A 43 -8.87 -2.11 -9.02
N SER A 44 -8.35 -2.13 -7.80
CA SER A 44 -7.77 -0.92 -7.21
C SER A 44 -6.65 -1.22 -6.22
N VAL A 45 -5.75 -0.23 -6.07
CA VAL A 45 -4.76 -0.19 -4.99
C VAL A 45 -4.65 1.25 -4.50
N GLU A 46 -4.90 1.48 -3.22
CA GLU A 46 -4.66 2.73 -2.52
C GLU A 46 -3.50 2.53 -1.54
N ILE A 47 -2.46 3.35 -1.65
CA ILE A 47 -1.31 3.31 -0.74
C ILE A 47 -1.10 4.69 -0.15
N MET A 48 -1.17 4.80 1.18
CA MET A 48 -0.68 5.95 1.94
C MET A 48 0.56 5.54 2.72
N SER A 49 1.68 6.21 2.46
CA SER A 49 2.96 5.88 3.09
C SER A 49 3.72 7.13 3.48
N GLY A 50 4.56 7.05 4.53
CA GLY A 50 5.46 8.14 4.88
C GLY A 50 6.43 8.47 3.77
N SER A 51 7.26 7.52 3.39
CA SER A 51 8.37 7.72 2.46
C SER A 51 8.43 6.74 1.30
N PHE A 52 7.58 5.74 1.25
CA PHE A 52 7.71 4.62 0.31
C PHE A 52 9.12 4.00 0.40
N ALA A 53 9.51 3.67 1.63
CA ALA A 53 10.87 3.25 1.96
C ALA A 53 11.24 1.91 1.30
N ASP A 54 12.50 1.82 0.85
CA ASP A 54 13.06 0.65 0.15
C ASP A 54 12.90 -0.67 0.92
N MET A 55 12.78 -0.60 2.25
CA MET A 55 12.62 -1.76 3.10
C MET A 55 11.37 -2.59 2.80
N PHE A 56 10.23 -1.92 2.54
CA PHE A 56 8.96 -2.56 2.23
C PHE A 56 8.64 -2.55 0.74
N TYR A 57 9.15 -1.53 0.06
CA TYR A 57 8.86 -1.22 -1.33
C TYR A 57 10.14 -1.18 -2.16
N ASP A 58 11.01 -2.20 -2.01
CA ASP A 58 12.26 -2.24 -2.77
C ASP A 58 11.99 -2.30 -4.29
N LYS A 59 12.86 -1.60 -5.02
CA LYS A 59 12.71 -1.44 -6.46
C LYS A 59 12.71 -2.78 -7.22
N GLU A 60 13.49 -3.73 -6.77
CA GLU A 60 13.69 -5.00 -7.48
C GLU A 60 12.47 -5.91 -7.36
N THR A 61 11.83 -5.93 -6.20
CA THR A 61 10.67 -6.80 -5.94
C THR A 61 9.35 -6.10 -6.27
N VAL A 62 9.15 -4.86 -5.78
CA VAL A 62 7.85 -4.20 -5.79
C VAL A 62 7.55 -3.52 -7.13
N LEU A 63 8.55 -2.99 -7.84
CA LEU A 63 8.33 -2.37 -9.15
C LEU A 63 7.70 -3.33 -10.18
N PRO A 64 8.23 -4.55 -10.38
CA PRO A 64 7.59 -5.51 -11.29
C PRO A 64 6.18 -5.89 -10.86
N LEU A 65 5.92 -5.95 -9.54
CA LEU A 65 4.59 -6.28 -9.01
C LEU A 65 3.59 -5.15 -9.26
N LEU A 66 3.98 -3.90 -9.05
CA LEU A 66 3.14 -2.73 -9.34
C LEU A 66 2.86 -2.61 -10.85
N CYS A 67 3.85 -2.83 -11.71
CA CYS A 67 3.63 -2.89 -13.16
C CYS A 67 2.67 -4.02 -13.54
N GLY A 68 2.82 -5.20 -12.93
CA GLY A 68 1.92 -6.33 -13.14
C GLY A 68 0.49 -6.05 -12.67
N ALA A 69 0.34 -5.43 -11.50
CA ALA A 69 -0.95 -4.99 -10.98
C ALA A 69 -1.59 -3.93 -11.89
N ALA A 70 -0.81 -2.92 -12.32
CA ALA A 70 -1.30 -1.89 -13.23
C ALA A 70 -1.90 -2.46 -14.52
N ARG A 71 -1.25 -3.46 -15.13
CA ARG A 71 -1.77 -4.14 -16.33
C ARG A 71 -3.10 -4.86 -16.09
N ARG A 72 -3.28 -5.51 -14.94
CA ARG A 72 -4.55 -6.18 -14.59
C ARG A 72 -5.63 -5.16 -14.31
N ILE A 73 -5.33 -4.19 -13.46
CA ILE A 73 -6.24 -3.11 -13.05
C ILE A 73 -6.69 -2.27 -14.26
N TYR A 74 -5.77 -1.97 -15.20
CA TYR A 74 -6.11 -1.29 -16.45
C TYR A 74 -7.17 -2.02 -17.27
N ARG A 75 -7.03 -3.35 -17.41
CA ARG A 75 -8.01 -4.18 -18.15
C ARG A 75 -9.40 -4.15 -17.51
N ASN A 76 -9.47 -3.95 -16.21
CA ASN A 76 -10.71 -3.90 -15.44
C ASN A 76 -11.24 -2.47 -15.23
N GLY A 77 -10.60 -1.46 -15.85
CA GLY A 77 -11.03 -0.06 -15.75
C GLY A 77 -10.76 0.60 -14.40
N GLY A 78 -9.85 0.03 -13.62
CA GLY A 78 -9.52 0.51 -12.28
C GLY A 78 -8.28 1.42 -12.24
N MET A 79 -7.76 1.67 -11.02
CA MET A 79 -6.65 2.60 -10.79
C MET A 79 -5.80 2.22 -9.58
N ILE A 80 -4.51 2.57 -9.64
CA ILE A 80 -3.58 2.56 -8.50
C ILE A 80 -3.35 4.02 -8.08
N ARG A 81 -3.52 4.33 -6.81
CA ARG A 81 -3.23 5.65 -6.24
C ARG A 81 -2.24 5.56 -5.09
N ILE A 82 -1.16 6.29 -5.18
CA ILE A 82 -0.09 6.29 -4.17
C ILE A 82 0.11 7.72 -3.67
N MET A 83 0.08 7.90 -2.34
CA MET A 83 0.38 9.15 -1.67
C MET A 83 1.55 8.94 -0.70
N THR A 84 2.56 9.82 -0.77
CA THR A 84 3.58 9.92 0.27
C THR A 84 3.35 11.21 1.08
N VAL A 85 3.49 11.13 2.42
CA VAL A 85 3.07 12.24 3.31
C VAL A 85 4.23 12.92 4.03
N ASN A 86 5.47 12.62 3.68
CA ASN A 86 6.67 13.25 4.25
C ASN A 86 7.19 14.48 3.46
N GLY A 87 6.46 14.95 2.47
CA GLY A 87 6.85 16.08 1.61
C GLY A 87 7.96 15.77 0.60
N ARG A 88 8.48 14.56 0.57
CA ARG A 88 9.56 14.18 -0.36
C ARG A 88 8.99 13.45 -1.57
N THR A 89 9.48 13.84 -2.74
CA THR A 89 9.14 13.12 -3.96
C THR A 89 10.05 11.91 -4.13
N SER A 90 9.47 10.75 -4.31
CA SER A 90 10.22 9.53 -4.64
C SER A 90 10.56 9.50 -6.14
N ALA A 91 11.86 9.49 -6.46
CA ALA A 91 12.33 9.31 -7.85
C ALA A 91 11.88 7.94 -8.40
N TYR A 92 11.85 6.93 -7.57
CA TYR A 92 11.38 5.60 -7.88
C TYR A 92 9.90 5.59 -8.29
N LEU A 93 9.02 6.27 -7.55
CA LEU A 93 7.61 6.36 -7.91
C LEU A 93 7.37 7.16 -9.20
N ARG A 94 8.16 8.20 -9.45
CA ARG A 94 8.11 8.91 -10.74
C ARG A 94 8.51 8.01 -11.91
N GLU A 95 9.57 7.22 -11.73
CA GLU A 95 10.01 6.24 -12.75
C GLU A 95 8.90 5.21 -13.01
N LEU A 96 8.27 4.69 -11.95
CA LEU A 96 7.15 3.76 -12.04
C LEU A 96 6.00 4.35 -12.84
N VAL A 97 5.53 5.55 -12.46
CA VAL A 97 4.42 6.23 -13.15
C VAL A 97 4.77 6.45 -14.62
N GLY A 98 5.98 6.95 -14.92
CA GLY A 98 6.42 7.15 -16.30
C GLY A 98 6.47 5.85 -17.12
N ARG A 99 6.95 4.76 -16.51
CA ARG A 99 7.01 3.45 -17.16
C ARG A 99 5.62 2.89 -17.46
N VAL A 100 4.71 2.95 -16.50
CA VAL A 100 3.32 2.49 -16.68
C VAL A 100 2.57 3.37 -17.68
N ALA A 101 2.76 4.69 -17.64
CA ALA A 101 2.13 5.60 -18.58
C ALA A 101 2.59 5.37 -20.04
N ALA A 102 3.82 4.91 -20.25
CA ALA A 102 4.30 4.55 -21.59
C ALA A 102 3.64 3.27 -22.15
N GLU A 103 3.10 2.41 -21.30
CA GLU A 103 2.43 1.16 -21.70
C GLU A 103 0.90 1.33 -21.90
N HIS A 104 0.29 2.39 -21.34
CA HIS A 104 -1.16 2.57 -21.29
C HIS A 104 -1.59 3.97 -21.73
N PRO A 105 -2.58 4.11 -22.64
CA PRO A 105 -3.03 5.40 -23.14
C PRO A 105 -3.77 6.25 -22.10
N ASN A 106 -4.39 5.61 -21.10
CA ASN A 106 -5.06 6.28 -19.99
C ASN A 106 -4.26 6.05 -18.69
N PRO A 107 -4.22 7.03 -17.78
CA PRO A 107 -3.55 6.86 -16.51
C PRO A 107 -4.21 5.74 -15.71
N VAL A 108 -3.41 4.75 -15.29
CA VAL A 108 -3.82 3.64 -14.42
C VAL A 108 -3.10 3.70 -13.08
N ILE A 109 -2.12 4.58 -12.97
CA ILE A 109 -1.39 4.85 -11.74
C ILE A 109 -1.20 6.34 -11.56
N GLU A 110 -1.53 6.84 -10.38
CA GLU A 110 -1.27 8.22 -9.96
C GLU A 110 -0.43 8.23 -8.70
N TYR A 111 0.53 9.15 -8.66
CA TYR A 111 1.38 9.39 -7.49
C TYR A 111 1.32 10.85 -7.09
N ARG A 112 1.04 11.12 -5.80
CA ARG A 112 1.06 12.46 -5.23
C ARG A 112 1.99 12.51 -4.01
N PRO A 113 3.07 13.29 -4.06
CA PRO A 113 3.80 13.67 -2.86
C PRO A 113 3.00 14.73 -2.12
N ALA A 114 2.80 14.54 -0.81
CA ALA A 114 2.12 15.49 0.05
C ALA A 114 2.98 15.76 1.29
N SER A 115 2.85 16.95 1.88
CA SER A 115 3.44 17.30 3.15
C SER A 115 2.36 17.37 4.21
N TYR A 116 2.46 16.51 5.21
CA TYR A 116 1.60 16.58 6.38
C TYR A 116 2.35 17.22 7.55
N SER A 117 1.85 18.32 8.04
CA SER A 117 2.41 19.10 9.17
C SER A 117 1.49 19.15 10.39
N GLY A 118 0.44 18.32 10.40
CA GLY A 118 -0.50 18.26 11.53
C GLY A 118 0.14 17.63 12.78
N PRO A 119 -0.50 17.85 13.96
CA PRO A 119 0.01 17.34 15.23
C PRO A 119 -0.10 15.82 15.38
N ASP A 120 -1.00 15.21 14.62
CA ASP A 120 -1.27 13.78 14.71
C ASP A 120 -0.36 13.00 13.78
N LYS A 121 0.04 11.82 14.22
CA LYS A 121 0.78 10.87 13.37
C LYS A 121 -0.19 10.23 12.39
N LEU A 122 0.14 10.23 11.11
CA LEU A 122 -0.66 9.52 10.11
C LEU A 122 -0.37 8.02 10.11
N SER A 123 -1.43 7.22 10.01
CA SER A 123 -1.32 5.79 9.76
C SER A 123 -0.86 5.53 8.34
N HIS A 124 0.04 4.57 8.16
CA HIS A 124 0.39 4.06 6.85
C HIS A 124 -0.48 2.88 6.51
N PHE A 125 -0.98 2.81 5.30
CA PHE A 125 -1.81 1.68 4.90
C PHE A 125 -1.75 1.39 3.40
N MET A 126 -2.17 0.19 3.07
CA MET A 126 -2.49 -0.25 1.73
C MET A 126 -3.90 -0.85 1.75
N VAL A 127 -4.74 -0.45 0.81
CA VAL A 127 -6.01 -1.10 0.53
C VAL A 127 -5.97 -1.66 -0.89
N VAL A 128 -6.52 -2.87 -1.08
CA VAL A 128 -6.58 -3.54 -2.38
C VAL A 128 -8.00 -4.03 -2.64
N ASP A 129 -8.52 -3.66 -3.81
CA ASP A 129 -9.85 -4.04 -4.31
C ASP A 129 -11.00 -3.71 -3.34
N GLY A 130 -10.82 -2.67 -2.50
CA GLY A 130 -11.82 -2.23 -1.53
C GLY A 130 -12.11 -3.22 -0.40
N LYS A 131 -11.33 -4.29 -0.24
CA LYS A 131 -11.61 -5.34 0.75
C LYS A 131 -10.40 -5.85 1.52
N ARG A 132 -9.21 -5.83 0.94
CA ARG A 132 -7.98 -6.25 1.61
C ARG A 132 -7.28 -5.03 2.14
N TYR A 133 -6.82 -5.08 3.39
CA TYR A 133 -6.03 -3.98 3.92
C TYR A 133 -4.85 -4.46 4.78
N ARG A 134 -3.84 -3.63 4.79
CA ARG A 134 -2.76 -3.61 5.77
C ARG A 134 -2.70 -2.20 6.35
N LEU A 135 -2.93 -2.08 7.65
CA LEU A 135 -2.94 -0.82 8.39
C LEU A 135 -1.82 -0.83 9.44
N GLU A 136 -0.84 0.02 9.25
CA GLU A 136 0.29 0.18 10.16
C GLU A 136 -0.04 1.23 11.22
N ALA A 137 0.29 0.93 12.48
CA ALA A 137 0.12 1.89 13.56
C ALA A 137 0.92 3.17 13.30
N PRO A 138 0.38 4.35 13.64
CA PRO A 138 1.07 5.61 13.47
C PRO A 138 2.42 5.60 14.20
N HIS A 139 3.49 5.97 13.52
CA HIS A 139 4.82 6.09 14.10
C HIS A 139 5.49 7.40 13.68
N ASP A 140 6.57 7.77 14.35
CA ASP A 140 7.29 8.98 14.05
C ASP A 140 8.09 8.85 12.75
N LEU A 141 7.87 9.77 11.83
CA LEU A 141 8.57 9.84 10.54
C LEU A 141 9.84 10.69 10.59
N SER A 142 10.12 11.35 11.73
CA SER A 142 11.25 12.26 11.88
C SER A 142 12.60 11.55 12.03
N GLY A 143 12.60 10.28 12.40
CA GLY A 143 13.78 9.44 12.47
C GLY A 143 14.30 9.07 11.08
N ALA A 144 15.24 9.84 10.55
CA ALA A 144 15.89 9.52 9.29
C ALA A 144 16.63 8.17 9.43
N GLY A 145 16.04 7.09 8.93
CA GLY A 145 16.76 5.86 8.59
C GLY A 145 16.80 4.74 9.62
N GLU A 146 16.25 4.90 10.82
CA GLU A 146 16.09 3.77 11.73
C GLU A 146 14.80 3.01 11.45
N ILE A 147 14.96 1.79 10.99
CA ILE A 147 13.90 0.82 10.80
C ILE A 147 13.43 0.38 12.19
N PRO A 148 12.15 0.57 12.56
CA PRO A 148 11.67 -0.01 13.80
C PRO A 148 11.84 -1.53 13.72
N GLU A 149 12.51 -2.13 14.70
CA GLU A 149 12.68 -3.60 14.80
C GLU A 149 11.32 -4.32 14.78
N ILE A 150 10.26 -3.62 15.19
CA ILE A 150 8.90 -4.15 15.25
C ILE A 150 7.98 -3.26 14.41
N VAL A 151 7.56 -3.78 13.26
CA VAL A 151 6.52 -3.17 12.44
C VAL A 151 5.19 -3.77 12.83
N LYS A 152 4.41 -3.02 13.62
CA LYS A 152 3.06 -3.47 14.01
C LYS A 152 2.04 -3.02 12.98
N ALA A 153 1.39 -3.95 12.34
CA ALA A 153 0.28 -3.68 11.47
C ALA A 153 -0.85 -4.69 11.66
N GLU A 154 -2.07 -4.21 11.46
CA GLU A 154 -3.28 -4.99 11.34
C GLU A 154 -3.50 -5.34 9.87
N VAL A 155 -3.88 -6.57 9.59
CA VAL A 155 -4.06 -7.10 8.23
C VAL A 155 -5.37 -7.86 8.15
N CYS A 156 -6.10 -7.71 7.05
CA CYS A 156 -7.28 -8.51 6.75
C CYS A 156 -7.38 -8.76 5.24
N CYS A 157 -7.78 -9.98 4.87
CA CYS A 157 -7.95 -10.36 3.47
C CYS A 157 -9.36 -10.07 2.93
N ASN A 158 -10.36 -9.89 3.80
CA ASN A 158 -11.73 -9.52 3.44
C ASN A 158 -12.38 -8.64 4.51
N GLY A 159 -11.82 -7.46 4.73
CA GLY A 159 -12.29 -6.46 5.70
C GLY A 159 -12.95 -5.27 5.01
N VAL A 160 -14.08 -5.49 4.32
CA VAL A 160 -14.76 -4.48 3.47
C VAL A 160 -15.10 -3.20 4.23
N GLU A 161 -15.65 -3.31 5.43
CA GLU A 161 -16.04 -2.15 6.25
C GLU A 161 -14.83 -1.27 6.59
N LYS A 162 -13.77 -1.88 7.13
CA LYS A 162 -12.53 -1.16 7.47
C LYS A 162 -11.83 -0.60 6.23
N SER A 163 -11.82 -1.35 5.14
CA SER A 163 -11.28 -0.89 3.86
C SER A 163 -12.01 0.35 3.36
N GLY A 164 -13.35 0.39 3.48
CA GLY A 164 -14.17 1.55 3.14
C GLY A 164 -13.75 2.79 3.93
N VAL A 165 -13.63 2.68 5.25
CA VAL A 165 -13.16 3.78 6.11
C VAL A 165 -11.76 4.27 5.71
N LEU A 166 -10.84 3.37 5.38
CA LEU A 166 -9.49 3.75 4.93
C LEU A 166 -9.50 4.44 3.57
N ILE A 167 -10.36 4.00 2.65
CA ILE A 167 -10.52 4.64 1.33
C ILE A 167 -11.12 6.03 1.47
N ASP A 168 -12.13 6.23 2.32
CA ASP A 168 -12.71 7.54 2.58
C ASP A 168 -11.66 8.50 3.15
N PHE A 169 -10.89 8.05 4.15
CA PHE A 169 -9.76 8.80 4.68
C PHE A 169 -8.71 9.12 3.60
N PHE A 170 -8.37 8.15 2.75
CA PHE A 170 -7.46 8.36 1.63
C PHE A 170 -7.98 9.43 0.68
N ASN A 171 -9.26 9.38 0.31
CA ASN A 171 -9.88 10.32 -0.60
C ASN A 171 -9.87 11.76 -0.03
N ASP A 172 -10.17 11.92 1.25
CA ASP A 172 -10.12 13.22 1.93
C ASP A 172 -8.70 13.78 1.94
N ALA A 173 -7.71 12.97 2.28
CA ALA A 173 -6.31 13.36 2.23
C ALA A 173 -5.84 13.65 0.80
N TRP A 174 -6.22 12.84 -0.17
CA TRP A 174 -5.90 13.01 -1.58
C TRP A 174 -6.40 14.33 -2.13
N ASN A 175 -7.61 14.73 -1.77
CA ASN A 175 -8.22 15.96 -2.24
C ASN A 175 -7.68 17.20 -1.51
N SER A 176 -7.41 17.10 -0.21
CA SER A 176 -6.99 18.24 0.61
C SER A 176 -5.48 18.52 0.54
N LEU A 177 -4.64 17.47 0.59
CA LEU A 177 -3.19 17.62 0.62
C LEU A 177 -2.56 17.64 -0.78
N GLY A 178 -3.19 17.01 -1.75
CA GLY A 178 -2.70 16.96 -3.14
C GLY A 178 -2.90 18.22 -3.96
N ALA A 179 -3.65 19.20 -3.47
CA ALA A 179 -3.92 20.47 -4.15
C ALA A 179 -2.81 21.53 -3.93
N SER A 180 -1.81 21.24 -3.08
CA SER A 180 -0.78 22.21 -2.65
C SER A 180 0.60 21.95 -3.30
N ALA A 181 0.69 21.13 -4.33
CA ALA A 181 1.95 20.77 -5.00
C ALA A 181 2.08 21.44 -6.37
#